data_94e3ded6007429f4480cce9a0dbc7614
#
_entry.id   94e3ded6007429f4480cce9a0dbc7614
#
_cell.length_a   1.000
_cell.length_b   1.000
_cell.length_c   1.000
_cell.angle_alpha   90.00
_cell.angle_beta   90.00
_cell.angle_gamma   90.00
#
_symmetry.space_group_name_H-M   'P 1'
#
loop_
_entity.id
_entity.type
_entity.pdbx_description
1 polymer ?
#
loop_
_entity_poly.entity_id
_entity_poly.type
_entity_poly.pdbx_seq_one_letter_code
_entity_poly.pdbx_strand_id
1 'polypeptide(L)'
;MSNVLISVRDLSVAYEGTTALDEVSLDIFEDDFLGVIGPNGGGKTSLVRAILGNIPYRGTVNYAAELFRGKERLIGYLPQQNVFDRAFPISVTETVLSGLQGHKRFRSRYTAEDCRRALQLLERTGIAEVAGRAIGEISGGQMQRALLCRAIISEPRLLILDEPANFVDNQFENELYRILQELNRRMAIVMVSHDVGMISSVVKSIVCVNRHVHRHDSNIIDEEQLRNYGCPIQLISHGDVPHTVLSRH
;
A
#
# COMPACT_ATOMS: atom_id res chain seq x y z
N MET A 1 0.81 23.70 7.08
CA MET A 1 0.23 22.46 7.67
C MET A 1 -0.33 21.67 6.51
N SER A 2 0.07 20.42 6.37
CA SER A 2 -0.43 19.55 5.30
C SER A 2 -1.90 19.22 5.53
N ASN A 3 -2.69 19.10 4.45
CA ASN A 3 -4.11 18.78 4.54
C ASN A 3 -4.32 17.30 4.89
N VAL A 4 -5.32 17.02 5.75
CA VAL A 4 -5.71 15.65 6.09
C VAL A 4 -6.53 15.06 4.94
N LEU A 5 -6.06 13.98 4.32
CA LEU A 5 -6.79 13.23 3.31
C LEU A 5 -7.78 12.24 3.90
N ILE A 6 -7.36 11.51 4.95
CA ILE A 6 -8.21 10.55 5.65
C ILE A 6 -8.07 10.76 7.15
N SER A 7 -9.20 10.82 7.84
CA SER A 7 -9.26 10.91 9.30
C SER A 7 -10.03 9.70 9.85
N VAL A 8 -9.33 8.86 10.59
CA VAL A 8 -9.86 7.68 11.28
C VAL A 8 -10.05 8.03 12.75
N ARG A 9 -11.23 7.72 13.33
CA ARG A 9 -11.54 7.98 14.74
C ARG A 9 -12.25 6.76 15.36
N ASP A 10 -11.72 6.32 16.47
CA ASP A 10 -12.25 5.25 17.32
C ASP A 10 -12.58 3.97 16.57
N LEU A 11 -11.75 3.67 15.54
CA LEU A 11 -11.95 2.54 14.65
C LEU A 11 -11.69 1.22 15.37
N SER A 12 -12.69 0.35 15.41
CA SER A 12 -12.55 -1.01 15.94
C SER A 12 -13.00 -2.04 14.90
N VAL A 13 -12.20 -3.11 14.77
CA VAL A 13 -12.47 -4.24 13.86
C VAL A 13 -12.37 -5.54 14.63
N ALA A 14 -13.37 -6.43 14.49
CA ALA A 14 -13.36 -7.76 15.07
C ALA A 14 -13.78 -8.83 14.05
N TYR A 15 -13.17 -10.01 14.13
CA TYR A 15 -13.50 -11.19 13.34
C TYR A 15 -13.87 -12.34 14.30
N GLU A 16 -15.07 -12.89 14.15
CA GLU A 16 -15.52 -14.05 14.94
C GLU A 16 -15.23 -13.94 16.47
N GLY A 17 -15.44 -12.73 17.01
CA GLY A 17 -15.21 -12.45 18.42
C GLY A 17 -13.76 -12.09 18.81
N THR A 18 -12.82 -12.15 17.87
CA THR A 18 -11.43 -11.72 18.11
C THR A 18 -11.23 -10.28 17.63
N THR A 19 -10.82 -9.39 18.54
CA THR A 19 -10.52 -7.98 18.21
C THR A 19 -9.20 -7.89 17.48
N ALA A 20 -9.25 -7.38 16.25
CA ALA A 20 -8.08 -7.11 15.40
C ALA A 20 -7.57 -5.68 15.56
N LEU A 21 -8.49 -4.71 15.75
CA LEU A 21 -8.19 -3.29 16.02
C LEU A 21 -9.13 -2.79 17.11
N ASP A 22 -8.62 -1.96 18.01
CA ASP A 22 -9.34 -1.47 19.18
C ASP A 22 -9.16 0.04 19.34
N GLU A 23 -10.25 0.80 19.13
CA GLU A 23 -10.36 2.27 19.28
C GLU A 23 -9.21 3.04 18.59
N VAL A 24 -8.88 2.66 17.37
CA VAL A 24 -7.77 3.24 16.61
C VAL A 24 -8.14 4.61 16.05
N SER A 25 -7.26 5.60 16.26
CA SER A 25 -7.35 6.92 15.64
C SER A 25 -6.06 7.24 14.87
N LEU A 26 -6.21 7.73 13.63
CA LEU A 26 -5.09 8.01 12.72
C LEU A 26 -5.49 9.05 11.68
N ASP A 27 -4.61 9.99 11.41
CA ASP A 27 -4.72 10.91 10.27
C ASP A 27 -3.68 10.56 9.21
N ILE A 28 -4.09 10.60 7.93
CA ILE A 28 -3.23 10.44 6.76
C ILE A 28 -3.24 11.77 6.01
N PHE A 29 -2.07 12.36 5.80
CA PHE A 29 -1.90 13.67 5.17
C PHE A 29 -1.54 13.56 3.69
N GLU A 30 -1.75 14.64 2.93
CA GLU A 30 -1.54 14.69 1.48
C GLU A 30 -0.09 14.51 1.02
N ASP A 31 0.88 14.80 1.88
CA ASP A 31 2.32 14.66 1.65
C ASP A 31 2.95 13.45 2.35
N ASP A 32 2.13 12.61 2.99
CA ASP A 32 2.62 11.42 3.69
C ASP A 32 3.32 10.44 2.75
N PHE A 33 4.44 9.93 3.22
CA PHE A 33 4.96 8.61 2.89
C PHE A 33 5.01 7.84 4.20
N LEU A 34 3.89 7.19 4.51
CA LEU A 34 3.62 6.56 5.79
C LEU A 34 3.94 5.06 5.73
N GLY A 35 4.87 4.61 6.58
CA GLY A 35 5.15 3.21 6.80
C GLY A 35 4.24 2.62 7.87
N VAL A 36 3.56 1.52 7.58
CA VAL A 36 2.73 0.78 8.54
C VAL A 36 3.44 -0.50 8.91
N ILE A 37 3.90 -0.60 10.14
CA ILE A 37 4.64 -1.74 10.67
C ILE A 37 3.92 -2.40 11.84
N GLY A 38 4.34 -3.60 12.20
CA GLY A 38 3.78 -4.34 13.35
C GLY A 38 3.84 -5.85 13.14
N PRO A 39 3.49 -6.64 14.17
CA PRO A 39 3.55 -8.08 14.10
C PRO A 39 2.54 -8.67 13.11
N ASN A 40 2.79 -9.91 12.69
CA ASN A 40 1.80 -10.68 11.95
C ASN A 40 0.55 -10.88 12.84
N GLY A 41 -0.63 -10.67 12.24
CA GLY A 41 -1.89 -10.66 13.00
C GLY A 41 -2.15 -9.39 13.82
N GLY A 42 -1.24 -8.41 13.85
CA GLY A 42 -1.38 -7.15 14.61
C GLY A 42 -2.46 -6.19 14.10
N GLY A 43 -3.12 -6.48 12.96
CA GLY A 43 -4.23 -5.67 12.45
C GLY A 43 -3.89 -4.76 11.26
N LYS A 44 -2.64 -4.79 10.72
CA LYS A 44 -2.20 -3.94 9.60
C LYS A 44 -3.13 -4.01 8.37
N THR A 45 -3.36 -5.22 7.85
CA THR A 45 -4.26 -5.43 6.71
C THR A 45 -5.72 -5.10 7.06
N SER A 46 -6.14 -5.32 8.31
CA SER A 46 -7.48 -4.92 8.78
C SER A 46 -7.64 -3.40 8.78
N LEU A 47 -6.62 -2.65 9.21
CA LEU A 47 -6.61 -1.19 9.12
C LEU A 47 -6.76 -0.71 7.67
N VAL A 48 -5.95 -1.25 6.76
CA VAL A 48 -6.02 -0.93 5.33
C VAL A 48 -7.41 -1.24 4.76
N ARG A 49 -7.94 -2.44 5.03
CA ARG A 49 -9.27 -2.85 4.52
C ARG A 49 -10.41 -2.01 5.09
N ALA A 50 -10.32 -1.59 6.36
CA ALA A 50 -11.29 -0.69 6.97
C ALA A 50 -11.23 0.71 6.34
N ILE A 51 -10.03 1.26 6.15
CA ILE A 51 -9.80 2.53 5.43
C ILE A 51 -10.34 2.47 3.99
N LEU A 52 -10.23 1.33 3.30
CA LEU A 52 -10.80 1.15 1.97
C LEU A 52 -12.32 0.94 1.98
N GLY A 53 -12.92 0.66 3.14
CA GLY A 53 -14.34 0.33 3.28
C GLY A 53 -14.66 -1.09 2.82
N ASN A 54 -13.68 -1.99 2.80
CA ASN A 54 -13.82 -3.38 2.32
C ASN A 54 -14.25 -4.37 3.41
N ILE A 55 -14.30 -3.94 4.66
CA ILE A 55 -14.75 -4.73 5.82
C ILE A 55 -15.62 -3.88 6.74
N PRO A 56 -16.54 -4.48 7.52
CA PRO A 56 -17.28 -3.76 8.54
C PRO A 56 -16.37 -3.33 9.69
N TYR A 57 -16.66 -2.16 10.26
CA TYR A 57 -15.96 -1.60 11.41
C TYR A 57 -16.91 -0.77 12.29
N ARG A 58 -16.52 -0.48 13.52
CA ARG A 58 -17.10 0.56 14.38
C ARG A 58 -16.21 1.79 14.34
N GLY A 59 -16.74 2.96 14.70
CA GLY A 59 -16.02 4.23 14.60
C GLY A 59 -16.30 4.95 13.28
N THR A 60 -15.42 5.87 12.89
CA THR A 60 -15.59 6.68 11.67
C THR A 60 -14.32 6.74 10.83
N VAL A 61 -14.51 6.73 9.50
CA VAL A 61 -13.47 7.02 8.52
C VAL A 61 -13.98 8.15 7.62
N ASN A 62 -13.39 9.33 7.74
CA ASN A 62 -13.73 10.49 6.96
C ASN A 62 -12.68 10.72 5.88
N TYR A 63 -13.15 11.02 4.67
CA TYR A 63 -12.31 11.26 3.50
C TYR A 63 -12.45 12.71 3.06
N ALA A 64 -11.34 13.37 2.79
CA ALA A 64 -11.32 14.71 2.23
C ALA A 64 -11.94 14.75 0.83
N ALA A 65 -12.51 15.88 0.44
CA ALA A 65 -13.15 16.06 -0.86
C ALA A 65 -12.18 15.82 -2.04
N GLU A 66 -10.90 16.11 -1.84
CA GLU A 66 -9.80 15.93 -2.80
C GLU A 66 -9.55 14.45 -3.18
N LEU A 67 -10.00 13.52 -2.33
CA LEU A 67 -9.96 12.08 -2.63
C LEU A 67 -11.07 11.62 -3.56
N PHE A 68 -11.91 12.52 -4.05
CA PHE A 68 -13.02 12.18 -4.93
C PHE A 68 -12.95 12.88 -6.28
N ARG A 69 -13.29 12.14 -7.33
CA ARG A 69 -13.65 12.67 -8.65
C ARG A 69 -15.11 12.29 -8.92
N GLY A 70 -16.03 13.19 -8.61
CA GLY A 70 -17.45 12.85 -8.61
C GLY A 70 -17.80 11.87 -7.50
N LYS A 71 -18.21 10.65 -7.84
CA LYS A 71 -18.53 9.58 -6.88
C LYS A 71 -17.37 8.61 -6.63
N GLU A 72 -16.29 8.75 -7.36
CA GLU A 72 -15.16 7.80 -7.36
C GLU A 72 -14.07 8.25 -6.41
N ARG A 73 -13.51 7.31 -5.66
CA ARG A 73 -12.37 7.55 -4.79
C ARG A 73 -11.07 7.49 -5.59
N LEU A 74 -10.24 8.50 -5.45
CA LEU A 74 -8.90 8.57 -6.03
C LEU A 74 -7.88 7.84 -5.13
N ILE A 75 -8.15 6.58 -4.82
CA ILE A 75 -7.29 5.72 -4.01
C ILE A 75 -6.83 4.54 -4.86
N GLY A 76 -5.52 4.42 -5.06
CA GLY A 76 -4.90 3.24 -5.64
C GLY A 76 -4.61 2.21 -4.56
N TYR A 77 -4.78 0.93 -4.87
CA TYR A 77 -4.52 -0.14 -3.90
C TYR A 77 -3.81 -1.32 -4.54
N LEU A 78 -2.69 -1.72 -3.94
CA LEU A 78 -1.95 -2.95 -4.21
C LEU A 78 -2.10 -3.89 -3.03
N PRO A 79 -2.87 -4.98 -3.13
CA PRO A 79 -3.08 -5.94 -2.04
C PRO A 79 -1.90 -6.89 -1.84
N GLN A 80 -1.71 -7.38 -0.62
CA GLN A 80 -0.68 -8.35 -0.23
C GLN A 80 -0.78 -9.67 -1.01
N GLN A 81 -1.99 -10.20 -1.16
CA GLN A 81 -2.23 -11.45 -1.88
C GLN A 81 -3.01 -11.19 -3.15
N ASN A 82 -2.42 -11.64 -4.24
CA ASN A 82 -3.04 -11.59 -5.55
C ASN A 82 -3.65 -12.96 -5.82
N VAL A 83 -4.87 -13.17 -5.37
CA VAL A 83 -5.67 -14.33 -5.76
C VAL A 83 -6.19 -14.05 -7.17
N PHE A 84 -5.32 -14.23 -8.16
CA PHE A 84 -5.76 -14.30 -9.55
C PHE A 84 -6.03 -15.75 -9.90
N ASP A 85 -7.17 -16.01 -10.47
CA ASP A 85 -7.35 -17.24 -11.21
C ASP A 85 -6.41 -17.19 -12.42
N ARG A 86 -5.32 -17.97 -12.36
CA ARG A 86 -4.32 -18.04 -13.42
C ARG A 86 -4.90 -18.55 -14.75
N ALA A 87 -6.04 -19.22 -14.71
CA ALA A 87 -6.75 -19.68 -15.89
C ALA A 87 -7.57 -18.56 -16.57
N PHE A 88 -7.73 -17.39 -15.91
CA PHE A 88 -8.48 -16.29 -16.48
C PHE A 88 -7.67 -15.59 -17.60
N PRO A 89 -8.18 -15.55 -18.84
CA PRO A 89 -7.40 -15.14 -20.01
C PRO A 89 -7.37 -13.60 -20.16
N ILE A 90 -6.96 -12.88 -19.10
CA ILE A 90 -6.78 -11.42 -19.14
C ILE A 90 -5.29 -11.11 -19.41
N SER A 91 -5.01 -10.22 -20.35
CA SER A 91 -3.64 -9.77 -20.63
C SER A 91 -3.10 -8.85 -19.53
N VAL A 92 -1.77 -8.71 -19.47
CA VAL A 92 -1.10 -7.74 -18.58
C VAL A 92 -1.61 -6.33 -18.84
N THR A 93 -1.73 -5.91 -20.10
CA THR A 93 -2.28 -4.58 -20.46
C THR A 93 -3.71 -4.40 -19.96
N GLU A 94 -4.58 -5.39 -20.17
CA GLU A 94 -5.98 -5.31 -19.69
C GLU A 94 -6.05 -5.29 -18.17
N THR A 95 -5.16 -6.03 -17.49
CA THR A 95 -5.03 -5.97 -16.04
C THR A 95 -4.70 -4.55 -15.57
N VAL A 96 -3.74 -3.88 -16.20
CA VAL A 96 -3.39 -2.48 -15.88
C VAL A 96 -4.58 -1.56 -16.16
N LEU A 97 -5.21 -1.67 -17.32
CA LEU A 97 -6.37 -0.88 -17.72
C LEU A 97 -7.56 -1.06 -16.77
N SER A 98 -7.70 -2.23 -16.14
CA SER A 98 -8.77 -2.45 -15.16
C SER A 98 -8.71 -1.48 -13.97
N GLY A 99 -7.56 -0.87 -13.68
CA GLY A 99 -7.41 0.20 -12.70
C GLY A 99 -8.19 1.48 -13.02
N LEU A 100 -8.67 1.62 -14.27
CA LEU A 100 -9.51 2.73 -14.70
C LEU A 100 -11.03 2.42 -14.63
N GLN A 101 -11.45 1.21 -14.23
CA GLN A 101 -12.86 0.82 -14.29
C GLN A 101 -13.76 1.69 -13.41
N GLY A 102 -13.27 2.09 -12.22
CA GLY A 102 -13.98 3.01 -11.35
C GLY A 102 -14.17 4.42 -11.96
N HIS A 103 -13.31 4.81 -12.90
CA HIS A 103 -13.29 6.13 -13.54
C HIS A 103 -14.05 6.19 -14.88
N LYS A 104 -14.66 5.08 -15.29
CA LYS A 104 -15.36 4.99 -16.57
C LYS A 104 -16.84 4.65 -16.36
N ARG A 105 -17.71 5.21 -17.22
CA ARG A 105 -19.14 4.80 -17.24
C ARG A 105 -19.21 3.32 -17.55
N PHE A 106 -20.14 2.63 -16.93
CA PHE A 106 -20.44 1.22 -17.18
C PHE A 106 -20.52 0.95 -18.70
N ARG A 107 -19.72 0.00 -19.21
CA ARG A 107 -19.58 -0.36 -20.64
C ARG A 107 -18.79 0.62 -21.53
N SER A 108 -18.11 1.66 -21.00
CA SER A 108 -17.24 2.46 -21.86
C SER A 108 -15.96 1.67 -22.21
N ARG A 109 -15.57 1.71 -23.51
CA ARG A 109 -14.33 1.10 -23.98
C ARG A 109 -13.12 1.94 -23.51
N TYR A 110 -11.98 1.31 -23.33
CA TYR A 110 -10.71 2.02 -23.16
C TYR A 110 -10.35 2.79 -24.41
N THR A 111 -9.86 4.00 -24.24
CA THR A 111 -9.43 4.86 -25.34
C THR A 111 -8.01 4.51 -25.77
N ALA A 112 -7.58 4.97 -26.96
CA ALA A 112 -6.18 4.85 -27.37
C ALA A 112 -5.21 5.52 -26.39
N GLU A 113 -5.65 6.60 -25.73
CA GLU A 113 -4.90 7.29 -24.69
C GLU A 113 -4.71 6.41 -23.45
N ASP A 114 -5.77 5.73 -22.98
CA ASP A 114 -5.68 4.80 -21.85
C ASP A 114 -4.67 3.68 -22.15
N CYS A 115 -4.74 3.11 -23.36
CA CYS A 115 -3.81 2.05 -23.79
C CYS A 115 -2.37 2.55 -23.83
N ARG A 116 -2.14 3.77 -24.34
CA ARG A 116 -0.80 4.38 -24.38
C ARG A 116 -0.25 4.58 -22.97
N ARG A 117 -1.06 5.10 -22.04
CA ARG A 117 -0.68 5.26 -20.63
C ARG A 117 -0.35 3.93 -19.96
N ALA A 118 -1.14 2.88 -20.21
CA ALA A 118 -0.86 1.55 -19.70
C ALA A 118 0.51 1.04 -20.19
N LEU A 119 0.80 1.15 -21.49
CA LEU A 119 2.08 0.74 -22.05
C LEU A 119 3.26 1.55 -21.49
N GLN A 120 3.13 2.87 -21.35
CA GLN A 120 4.15 3.71 -20.73
C GLN A 120 4.45 3.31 -19.27
N LEU A 121 3.44 2.92 -18.49
CA LEU A 121 3.64 2.41 -17.13
C LEU A 121 4.37 1.06 -17.16
N LEU A 122 4.03 0.15 -18.07
CA LEU A 122 4.71 -1.13 -18.25
C LEU A 122 6.17 -0.95 -18.68
N GLU A 123 6.46 0.02 -19.54
CA GLU A 123 7.84 0.40 -19.91
C GLU A 123 8.62 0.92 -18.72
N ARG A 124 8.05 1.85 -17.92
CA ARG A 124 8.68 2.42 -16.72
C ARG A 124 8.96 1.37 -15.65
N THR A 125 8.19 0.30 -15.59
CA THR A 125 8.38 -0.81 -14.65
C THR A 125 9.13 -1.99 -15.26
N GLY A 126 9.66 -1.86 -16.49
CA GLY A 126 10.52 -2.83 -17.14
C GLY A 126 9.83 -4.16 -17.48
N ILE A 127 8.52 -4.13 -17.82
CA ILE A 127 7.74 -5.33 -18.20
C ILE A 127 6.91 -5.13 -19.48
N ALA A 128 7.30 -4.19 -20.34
CA ALA A 128 6.60 -3.94 -21.60
C ALA A 128 6.60 -5.17 -22.54
N GLU A 129 7.63 -6.01 -22.48
CA GLU A 129 7.79 -7.22 -23.31
C GLU A 129 6.71 -8.28 -23.03
N VAL A 130 6.07 -8.24 -21.86
CA VAL A 130 4.98 -9.17 -21.51
C VAL A 130 3.59 -8.53 -21.59
N ALA A 131 3.46 -7.31 -22.12
CA ALA A 131 2.22 -6.54 -22.16
C ALA A 131 1.01 -7.30 -22.75
N GLY A 132 1.25 -8.11 -23.81
CA GLY A 132 0.22 -8.92 -24.46
C GLY A 132 0.03 -10.32 -23.89
N ARG A 133 0.87 -10.78 -22.94
CA ARG A 133 0.75 -12.11 -22.35
C ARG A 133 -0.38 -12.17 -21.34
N ALA A 134 -0.93 -13.37 -21.12
CA ALA A 134 -1.89 -13.57 -20.03
C ALA A 134 -1.22 -13.35 -18.67
N ILE A 135 -1.94 -12.72 -17.74
CA ILE A 135 -1.42 -12.39 -16.39
C ILE A 135 -0.97 -13.67 -15.62
N GLY A 136 -1.61 -14.81 -15.90
CA GLY A 136 -1.25 -16.11 -15.30
C GLY A 136 0.05 -16.73 -15.81
N GLU A 137 0.57 -16.22 -16.96
CA GLU A 137 1.77 -16.77 -17.63
C GLU A 137 3.06 -16.02 -17.29
N ILE A 138 2.98 -14.95 -16.51
CA ILE A 138 4.14 -14.14 -16.14
C ILE A 138 4.68 -14.51 -14.76
N SER A 139 5.91 -14.10 -14.46
CA SER A 139 6.54 -14.34 -13.16
C SER A 139 5.85 -13.56 -12.04
N GLY A 140 6.05 -13.97 -10.78
CA GLY A 140 5.52 -13.27 -9.61
C GLY A 140 5.98 -11.79 -9.55
N GLY A 141 7.26 -11.53 -9.84
CA GLY A 141 7.78 -10.16 -9.88
C GLY A 141 7.17 -9.33 -11.02
N GLN A 142 6.99 -9.90 -12.22
CA GLN A 142 6.30 -9.22 -13.31
C GLN A 142 4.83 -8.94 -12.97
N MET A 143 4.16 -9.88 -12.31
CA MET A 143 2.79 -9.69 -11.83
C MET A 143 2.71 -8.55 -10.82
N GLN A 144 3.63 -8.48 -9.86
CA GLN A 144 3.68 -7.41 -8.87
C GLN A 144 3.85 -6.03 -9.53
N ARG A 145 4.73 -5.93 -10.53
CA ARG A 145 4.91 -4.71 -11.35
C ARG A 145 3.64 -4.33 -12.12
N ALA A 146 2.96 -5.30 -12.73
CA ALA A 146 1.70 -5.07 -13.44
C ALA A 146 0.60 -4.56 -12.50
N LEU A 147 0.52 -5.11 -11.29
CA LEU A 147 -0.44 -4.68 -10.27
C LEU A 147 -0.13 -3.30 -9.69
N LEU A 148 1.15 -2.94 -9.56
CA LEU A 148 1.55 -1.57 -9.25
C LEU A 148 1.08 -0.62 -10.36
N CYS A 149 1.32 -0.95 -11.63
CA CYS A 149 0.82 -0.16 -12.76
C CYS A 149 -0.70 0.00 -12.73
N ARG A 150 -1.43 -1.08 -12.42
CA ARG A 150 -2.89 -1.06 -12.22
C ARG A 150 -3.31 -0.10 -11.11
N ALA A 151 -2.60 -0.08 -9.98
CA ALA A 151 -2.93 0.78 -8.84
C ALA A 151 -2.71 2.27 -9.13
N ILE A 152 -1.74 2.62 -10.02
CA ILE A 152 -1.36 4.01 -10.29
C ILE A 152 -1.90 4.57 -11.60
N ILE A 153 -2.48 3.77 -12.50
CA ILE A 153 -2.93 4.23 -13.82
C ILE A 153 -4.02 5.31 -13.75
N SER A 154 -4.83 5.29 -12.69
CA SER A 154 -5.88 6.30 -12.45
C SER A 154 -5.36 7.62 -11.88
N GLU A 155 -4.04 7.76 -11.64
CA GLU A 155 -3.42 8.90 -10.98
C GLU A 155 -4.10 9.20 -9.63
N PRO A 156 -4.04 8.25 -8.68
CA PRO A 156 -4.70 8.43 -7.39
C PRO A 156 -4.06 9.58 -6.60
N ARG A 157 -4.80 10.11 -5.62
CA ARG A 157 -4.28 11.05 -4.62
C ARG A 157 -3.65 10.34 -3.43
N LEU A 158 -4.05 9.10 -3.18
CA LEU A 158 -3.50 8.22 -2.16
C LEU A 158 -3.22 6.85 -2.77
N LEU A 159 -2.02 6.34 -2.58
CA LEU A 159 -1.63 4.98 -2.96
C LEU A 159 -1.41 4.16 -1.68
N ILE A 160 -2.13 3.05 -1.54
CA ILE A 160 -1.96 2.10 -0.44
C ILE A 160 -1.34 0.82 -0.99
N LEU A 161 -0.24 0.39 -0.38
CA LEU A 161 0.52 -0.78 -0.77
C LEU A 161 0.61 -1.73 0.43
N ASP A 162 0.11 -2.96 0.27
CA ASP A 162 0.17 -3.98 1.32
C ASP A 162 1.24 -5.00 0.96
N GLU A 163 2.42 -4.88 1.58
CA GLU A 163 3.64 -5.69 1.36
C GLU A 163 4.09 -5.74 -0.12
N PRO A 164 4.41 -4.60 -0.74
CA PRO A 164 4.65 -4.51 -2.18
C PRO A 164 5.95 -5.17 -2.64
N ALA A 165 6.91 -5.42 -1.74
CA ALA A 165 8.19 -6.07 -2.04
C ALA A 165 8.15 -7.59 -1.92
N ASN A 166 7.02 -8.20 -1.51
CA ASN A 166 6.90 -9.64 -1.46
C ASN A 166 7.01 -10.26 -2.87
N PHE A 167 7.82 -11.31 -2.99
CA PHE A 167 8.02 -12.07 -4.24
C PHE A 167 8.77 -11.32 -5.36
N VAL A 168 9.47 -10.23 -5.06
CA VAL A 168 10.35 -9.54 -6.01
C VAL A 168 11.82 -9.78 -5.66
N ASP A 169 12.70 -9.65 -6.67
CA ASP A 169 14.13 -9.68 -6.44
C ASP A 169 14.65 -8.35 -5.89
N ASN A 170 15.83 -8.37 -5.27
CA ASN A 170 16.43 -7.20 -4.63
C ASN A 170 16.66 -6.03 -5.62
N GLN A 171 16.88 -6.31 -6.91
CA GLN A 171 17.09 -5.28 -7.91
C GLN A 171 15.80 -4.50 -8.15
N PHE A 172 14.68 -5.20 -8.32
CA PHE A 172 13.39 -4.54 -8.48
C PHE A 172 12.92 -3.88 -7.18
N GLU A 173 13.24 -4.43 -6.03
CA GLU A 173 12.89 -3.80 -4.75
C GLU A 173 13.48 -2.39 -4.65
N ASN A 174 14.75 -2.21 -4.97
CA ASN A 174 15.39 -0.88 -4.99
C ASN A 174 14.72 0.06 -6.03
N GLU A 175 14.39 -0.48 -7.21
CA GLU A 175 13.69 0.29 -8.24
C GLU A 175 12.27 0.68 -7.81
N LEU A 176 11.55 -0.22 -7.15
CA LEU A 176 10.23 0.01 -6.58
C LEU A 176 10.27 1.21 -5.62
N TYR A 177 11.19 1.21 -4.67
CA TYR A 177 11.31 2.31 -3.70
C TYR A 177 11.63 3.64 -4.39
N ARG A 178 12.49 3.64 -5.41
CA ARG A 178 12.77 4.84 -6.21
C ARG A 178 11.50 5.34 -6.92
N ILE A 179 10.72 4.45 -7.53
CA ILE A 179 9.43 4.79 -8.16
C ILE A 179 8.46 5.37 -7.13
N LEU A 180 8.36 4.77 -5.94
CA LEU A 180 7.47 5.24 -4.89
C LEU A 180 7.88 6.63 -4.36
N GLN A 181 9.18 6.90 -4.22
CA GLN A 181 9.67 8.24 -3.84
C GLN A 181 9.33 9.30 -4.91
N GLU A 182 9.43 8.96 -6.20
CA GLU A 182 9.00 9.85 -7.29
C GLU A 182 7.48 10.11 -7.26
N LEU A 183 6.68 9.07 -7.02
CA LEU A 183 5.22 9.17 -6.91
C LEU A 183 4.80 10.01 -5.70
N ASN A 184 5.50 9.90 -4.56
CA ASN A 184 5.18 10.67 -3.35
C ASN A 184 5.31 12.20 -3.52
N ARG A 185 5.94 12.66 -4.60
CA ARG A 185 5.94 14.10 -4.95
C ARG A 185 4.57 14.61 -5.41
N ARG A 186 3.63 13.70 -5.74
CA ARG A 186 2.33 14.01 -6.34
C ARG A 186 1.14 13.41 -5.61
N MET A 187 1.37 12.41 -4.76
CA MET A 187 0.33 11.69 -4.03
C MET A 187 0.84 11.21 -2.68
N ALA A 188 -0.05 11.06 -1.71
CA ALA A 188 0.27 10.39 -0.46
C ALA A 188 0.49 8.88 -0.70
N ILE A 189 1.38 8.28 0.10
CA ILE A 189 1.64 6.83 0.05
C ILE A 189 1.53 6.26 1.46
N VAL A 190 0.79 5.16 1.58
CA VAL A 190 0.76 4.30 2.77
C VAL A 190 1.32 2.94 2.37
N MET A 191 2.39 2.51 2.99
CA MET A 191 3.07 1.26 2.69
C MET A 191 3.12 0.37 3.93
N VAL A 192 2.45 -0.78 3.86
CA VAL A 192 2.55 -1.82 4.88
C VAL A 192 3.76 -2.69 4.57
N SER A 193 4.61 -2.92 5.58
CA SER A 193 5.74 -3.84 5.47
C SER A 193 6.03 -4.48 6.82
N HIS A 194 6.59 -5.67 6.78
CA HIS A 194 7.17 -6.34 7.94
C HIS A 194 8.71 -6.11 8.03
N ASP A 195 9.34 -5.57 6.98
CA ASP A 195 10.75 -5.20 6.99
C ASP A 195 10.92 -3.73 7.42
N VAL A 196 11.24 -3.55 8.71
CA VAL A 196 11.38 -2.22 9.31
C VAL A 196 12.66 -1.52 8.83
N GLY A 197 13.73 -2.27 8.57
CA GLY A 197 15.00 -1.71 8.11
C GLY A 197 14.86 -1.04 6.75
N MET A 198 14.22 -1.72 5.81
CA MET A 198 13.99 -1.19 4.47
C MET A 198 12.97 -0.05 4.47
N ILE A 199 11.85 -0.22 5.19
CA ILE A 199 10.78 0.80 5.19
C ILE A 199 11.27 2.12 5.80
N SER A 200 12.07 2.09 6.88
CA SER A 200 12.59 3.28 7.54
C SER A 200 13.50 4.12 6.64
N SER A 201 14.15 3.51 5.65
CA SER A 201 15.01 4.24 4.70
C SER A 201 14.24 5.04 3.65
N VAL A 202 12.94 4.76 3.46
CA VAL A 202 12.15 5.27 2.34
C VAL A 202 11.01 6.18 2.79
N VAL A 203 10.39 5.89 3.95
CA VAL A 203 9.21 6.61 4.45
C VAL A 203 9.60 7.88 5.21
N LYS A 204 8.62 8.79 5.38
CA LYS A 204 8.77 10.02 6.16
C LYS A 204 8.32 9.86 7.61
N SER A 205 7.32 9.00 7.83
CA SER A 205 6.72 8.74 9.14
C SER A 205 6.31 7.28 9.26
N ILE A 206 6.17 6.79 10.48
CA ILE A 206 5.87 5.39 10.75
C ILE A 206 4.67 5.27 11.67
N VAL A 207 3.83 4.26 11.39
CA VAL A 207 2.71 3.86 12.22
C VAL A 207 2.93 2.43 12.68
N CYS A 208 3.02 2.24 14.01
CA CYS A 208 3.05 0.93 14.64
C CYS A 208 1.63 0.44 14.88
N VAL A 209 1.31 -0.77 14.38
CA VAL A 209 -0.02 -1.39 14.51
C VAL A 209 0.10 -2.71 15.26
N ASN A 210 -0.48 -2.77 16.45
CA ASN A 210 -0.64 -3.99 17.26
C ASN A 210 -1.91 -3.88 18.09
N ARG A 211 -3.07 -4.17 17.53
CA ARG A 211 -4.44 -3.87 17.97
C ARG A 211 -4.72 -2.38 18.16
N HIS A 212 -3.76 -1.65 18.70
CA HIS A 212 -3.75 -0.19 18.82
C HIS A 212 -2.82 0.38 17.73
N VAL A 213 -2.90 1.69 17.54
CA VAL A 213 -2.10 2.40 16.52
C VAL A 213 -1.37 3.55 17.18
N HIS A 214 -0.06 3.65 16.89
CA HIS A 214 0.77 4.75 17.34
C HIS A 214 1.51 5.33 16.13
N ARG A 215 1.32 6.63 15.87
CA ARG A 215 2.01 7.36 14.81
C ARG A 215 3.27 8.02 15.36
N HIS A 216 4.36 7.85 14.64
CA HIS A 216 5.63 8.54 14.82
C HIS A 216 5.85 9.46 13.62
N ASP A 217 5.99 10.76 13.84
CA ASP A 217 6.23 11.76 12.79
C ASP A 217 7.70 11.77 12.32
N SER A 218 8.37 10.63 12.45
CA SER A 218 9.74 10.37 12.02
C SER A 218 9.83 8.95 11.48
N ASN A 219 10.80 8.73 10.60
CA ASN A 219 11.20 7.40 10.13
C ASN A 219 12.22 6.72 11.06
N ILE A 220 12.68 7.41 12.11
CA ILE A 220 13.57 6.88 13.14
C ILE A 220 12.72 6.51 14.34
N ILE A 221 12.75 5.25 14.72
CA ILE A 221 12.09 4.73 15.94
C ILE A 221 13.20 4.30 16.88
N ASP A 222 13.22 4.84 18.10
CA ASP A 222 14.14 4.40 19.13
C ASP A 222 13.65 3.13 19.85
N GLU A 223 14.58 2.44 20.55
CA GLU A 223 14.23 1.22 21.29
C GLU A 223 13.24 1.45 22.42
N GLU A 224 13.22 2.62 23.05
CA GLU A 224 12.29 2.96 24.12
C GLU A 224 10.88 3.09 23.58
N GLN A 225 10.70 3.72 22.42
CA GLN A 225 9.43 3.83 21.72
C GLN A 225 8.89 2.44 21.31
N LEU A 226 9.76 1.54 20.80
CA LEU A 226 9.35 0.18 20.44
C LEU A 226 8.86 -0.62 21.66
N ARG A 227 9.52 -0.49 22.81
CA ARG A 227 9.14 -1.17 24.06
C ARG A 227 7.82 -0.64 24.62
N ASN A 228 7.65 0.68 24.65
CA ASN A 228 6.48 1.35 25.21
C ASN A 228 5.19 1.02 24.44
N TYR A 229 5.27 0.74 23.15
CA TYR A 229 4.11 0.43 22.32
C TYR A 229 3.87 -1.07 22.10
N GLY A 230 4.60 -1.94 22.81
CA GLY A 230 4.46 -3.39 22.69
C GLY A 230 4.74 -3.88 21.26
N CYS A 231 5.57 -3.15 20.52
CA CYS A 231 6.00 -3.52 19.20
C CYS A 231 7.06 -4.61 19.31
N PRO A 232 6.82 -5.87 18.90
CA PRO A 232 7.75 -6.99 19.11
C PRO A 232 8.91 -6.95 18.12
N ILE A 233 9.41 -5.76 17.84
CA ILE A 233 10.52 -5.52 16.93
C ILE A 233 11.75 -5.26 17.78
N GLN A 234 12.76 -6.12 17.68
CA GLN A 234 14.09 -5.87 18.22
C GLN A 234 14.93 -5.23 17.13
N LEU A 235 15.40 -4.00 17.38
CA LEU A 235 16.42 -3.38 16.54
C LEU A 235 17.77 -3.98 16.96
N ILE A 236 18.40 -4.73 16.06
CA ILE A 236 19.80 -5.14 16.20
C ILE A 236 20.61 -4.22 15.30
N SER A 237 21.30 -3.25 15.88
CA SER A 237 22.23 -2.40 15.13
C SER A 237 23.60 -3.07 15.09
N HIS A 238 24.04 -3.48 13.92
CA HIS A 238 25.44 -3.80 13.65
C HIS A 238 25.97 -2.75 12.67
N GLY A 239 26.59 -1.68 13.20
CA GLY A 239 27.07 -0.54 12.41
C GLY A 239 26.00 0.54 12.18
N ASP A 240 26.22 1.41 11.19
CA ASP A 240 25.40 2.60 10.92
C ASP A 240 24.02 2.29 10.28
N VAL A 241 23.70 1.03 10.03
CA VAL A 241 22.41 0.59 9.47
C VAL A 241 21.75 -0.38 10.44
N PRO A 242 20.61 -0.05 11.05
CA PRO A 242 19.88 -0.97 11.91
C PRO A 242 19.25 -2.11 11.10
N HIS A 243 19.51 -3.35 11.51
CA HIS A 243 18.80 -4.53 11.01
C HIS A 243 17.78 -4.97 12.04
N THR A 244 16.58 -5.36 11.57
CA THR A 244 15.52 -5.84 12.46
C THR A 244 15.44 -7.36 12.47
N VAL A 245 15.27 -7.92 13.66
CA VAL A 245 14.95 -9.33 13.85
C VAL A 245 13.65 -9.40 14.65
N LEU A 246 12.66 -10.15 14.11
CA LEU A 246 11.47 -10.49 14.87
C LEU A 246 11.87 -11.41 16.03
N SER A 247 11.53 -11.04 17.27
CA SER A 247 11.69 -11.94 18.39
C SER A 247 10.81 -13.18 18.17
N ARG A 248 11.43 -14.36 18.24
CA ARG A 248 10.68 -15.63 18.23
C ARG A 248 9.93 -15.74 19.54
N HIS A 249 8.65 -16.03 19.46
CA HIS A 249 7.86 -16.60 20.56
C HIS A 249 8.11 -18.09 20.67
#